data_2be9f865bae8429fee520e212d7a5eb1
#
_entry.id   2be9f865bae8429fee520e212d7a5eb1
#
_cell.length_a   1.000
_cell.length_b   1.000
_cell.length_c   1.000
_cell.angle_alpha   90.00
_cell.angle_beta   90.00
_cell.angle_gamma   90.00
#
_symmetry.space_group_name_H-M   'P 1'
#
loop_
_entity.id
_entity.type
_entity.pdbx_description
1 polymer ?
#
loop_
_entity_poly.entity_id
_entity_poly.type
_entity_poly.pdbx_seq_one_letter_code
_entity_poly.pdbx_strand_id
1 'polypeptide(L)'
;MHGILSLSPIAISSLVSSLRKCSLMALALCCAAVPDPALAQVSRPGSDVYSVERERLIRNVLIPGGIRDQRVLDSMGKTPRHEFVPPEYVRQAYLDIAIAIGESQTISSPFIVAQMTEALQTKATDKVLEIGTGSGYQAAILSPLVKEVYTIEIVQDLGERTTQLLSDLGYANVHCRIGDGFKGWPEEAPFDKIIVTCSPADVPKPLVDQLKEGGLMVIPVGERYQQMLYLMRKKEGKLEKEALTPTLFVPMTGDAEKNRKVQPDPTRPVLLNASFEEPTIRDFHIPGWYYQFGCQRAEDIEAPLGKFVAEFRGTDSQWPNMLLQGIPIDGRAVKKLKLGAWIKLEDVKVGRDREKSPSVAIQWFDANRNRIGYNYVGGFKGTRKWKLEEKVFQVPPETREAIVSIGMFGSEGTAWFDGLVFEPQ
;
A
#
# COMPACT_ATOMS: atom_id res chain seq x y z
N MET A 1 -32.27 -72.35 1.41
CA MET A 1 -31.74 -73.11 0.26
C MET A 1 -30.65 -72.22 -0.33
N HIS A 2 -29.50 -72.53 -0.04
CA HIS A 2 -28.33 -72.99 -0.83
C HIS A 2 -27.82 -71.87 -1.71
N GLY A 3 -26.61 -71.39 -1.63
CA GLY A 3 -25.28 -71.89 -1.17
C GLY A 3 -24.26 -71.04 -1.91
N ILE A 4 -23.37 -70.33 -1.24
CA ILE A 4 -22.01 -70.76 -0.94
C ILE A 4 -21.06 -70.79 -2.16
N LEU A 5 -20.02 -70.02 -2.06
CA LEU A 5 -18.57 -70.08 -2.05
C LEU A 5 -17.92 -69.33 -3.22
N SER A 6 -17.12 -68.30 -3.00
CA SER A 6 -15.76 -68.18 -2.49
C SER A 6 -14.68 -68.77 -3.40
N LEU A 7 -13.73 -67.99 -3.76
CA LEU A 7 -12.28 -68.13 -3.53
C LEU A 7 -11.42 -67.53 -4.68
N SER A 8 -10.59 -66.61 -4.33
CA SER A 8 -9.28 -66.39 -4.93
C SER A 8 -8.31 -67.52 -4.48
N PRO A 9 -7.05 -67.63 -4.77
CA PRO A 9 -6.06 -66.71 -5.40
C PRO A 9 -4.87 -67.46 -6.13
N ILE A 10 -3.73 -66.77 -6.33
CA ILE A 10 -2.31 -67.23 -6.40
C ILE A 10 -1.82 -67.71 -7.78
N ALA A 11 -0.87 -67.05 -8.37
CA ALA A 11 0.57 -66.77 -8.24
C ALA A 11 1.48 -67.74 -9.01
N ILE A 12 2.64 -67.24 -9.39
CA ILE A 12 3.96 -67.90 -9.61
C ILE A 12 4.27 -68.25 -11.06
N SER A 13 5.19 -67.64 -11.62
CA SER A 13 6.65 -67.57 -11.70
C SER A 13 7.25 -68.18 -12.95
N SER A 14 8.17 -67.40 -13.47
CA SER A 14 9.53 -67.71 -13.91
C SER A 14 9.79 -68.69 -15.06
N LEU A 15 10.61 -68.33 -15.94
CA LEU A 15 11.98 -68.76 -16.28
C LEU A 15 12.38 -68.33 -17.71
N VAL A 16 13.34 -67.47 -17.82
CA VAL A 16 14.77 -67.66 -18.12
C VAL A 16 15.11 -68.10 -19.55
N SER A 17 15.95 -67.26 -20.09
CA SER A 17 17.14 -67.45 -20.94
C SER A 17 17.00 -67.44 -22.44
N SER A 18 17.73 -66.59 -23.03
CA SER A 18 19.03 -66.76 -23.66
C SER A 18 19.15 -66.10 -25.04
N LEU A 19 20.02 -65.14 -25.09
CA LEU A 19 21.00 -64.80 -26.14
C LEU A 19 20.58 -64.80 -27.61
N ARG A 20 20.66 -63.64 -28.25
CA ARG A 20 21.70 -63.38 -29.29
C ARG A 20 21.74 -61.92 -29.73
N LYS A 21 22.96 -61.45 -29.86
CA LYS A 21 23.39 -60.15 -30.37
C LYS A 21 22.88 -59.92 -31.79
N CYS A 22 22.35 -58.71 -32.07
CA CYS A 22 22.57 -58.08 -33.35
C CYS A 22 22.38 -56.57 -33.18
N SER A 23 23.41 -55.84 -33.51
CA SER A 23 23.43 -54.39 -33.64
C SER A 23 22.45 -53.95 -34.68
N LEU A 24 21.63 -52.93 -34.36
CA LEU A 24 21.10 -52.00 -35.32
C LEU A 24 20.70 -50.72 -34.60
N MET A 25 21.18 -49.61 -35.13
CA MET A 25 20.92 -48.24 -34.70
C MET A 25 19.42 -48.01 -34.54
N ALA A 26 19.01 -47.69 -33.32
CA ALA A 26 17.70 -47.10 -33.09
C ALA A 26 17.86 -45.58 -32.95
N LEU A 27 17.38 -44.88 -33.97
CA LEU A 27 17.16 -43.42 -33.93
C LEU A 27 16.24 -43.10 -32.75
N ALA A 28 16.79 -42.45 -31.75
CA ALA A 28 15.98 -41.84 -30.70
C ALA A 28 15.28 -40.59 -31.26
N LEU A 29 13.99 -40.71 -31.58
CA LEU A 29 13.12 -39.59 -31.82
C LEU A 29 12.92 -38.85 -30.46
N CYS A 30 13.75 -37.84 -30.23
CA CYS A 30 13.50 -36.84 -29.20
C CYS A 30 12.27 -36.02 -29.64
N CYS A 31 11.10 -36.29 -29.07
CA CYS A 31 9.98 -35.34 -29.13
C CYS A 31 10.41 -34.08 -28.35
N ALA A 32 11.09 -33.18 -29.04
CA ALA A 32 11.23 -31.80 -28.57
C ALA A 32 9.84 -31.19 -28.67
N ALA A 33 9.25 -30.89 -27.53
CA ALA A 33 8.10 -30.03 -27.44
C ALA A 33 8.47 -28.70 -28.10
N VAL A 34 7.84 -28.40 -29.21
CA VAL A 34 7.96 -27.11 -29.88
C VAL A 34 7.29 -26.10 -28.95
N PRO A 35 8.00 -25.12 -28.39
CA PRO A 35 7.35 -24.06 -27.62
C PRO A 35 6.46 -23.27 -28.57
N ASP A 36 5.23 -23.02 -28.11
CA ASP A 36 4.24 -22.17 -28.76
C ASP A 36 4.89 -20.81 -29.11
N PRO A 37 4.96 -20.40 -30.39
CA PRO A 37 5.57 -19.13 -30.77
C PRO A 37 4.81 -17.91 -30.27
N ALA A 38 3.64 -18.07 -29.67
CA ALA A 38 2.88 -16.98 -29.04
C ALA A 38 3.43 -16.51 -27.67
N LEU A 39 4.39 -17.23 -27.07
CA LEU A 39 5.01 -16.88 -25.78
C LEU A 39 6.45 -16.37 -25.87
N ALA A 40 7.04 -16.37 -27.06
CA ALA A 40 8.36 -15.79 -27.29
C ALA A 40 8.23 -14.39 -27.93
N GLN A 41 7.63 -13.45 -27.23
CA GLN A 41 7.99 -12.05 -27.47
C GLN A 41 9.40 -11.84 -26.90
N VAL A 42 10.40 -12.08 -27.73
CA VAL A 42 11.77 -11.63 -27.51
C VAL A 42 11.69 -10.11 -27.35
N SER A 43 11.77 -9.62 -26.11
CA SER A 43 11.91 -8.21 -25.81
C SER A 43 13.12 -7.68 -26.59
N ARG A 44 12.88 -6.70 -27.44
CA ARG A 44 13.95 -5.96 -28.10
C ARG A 44 14.86 -5.37 -27.02
N PRO A 45 16.19 -5.46 -27.12
CA PRO A 45 17.08 -4.78 -26.18
C PRO A 45 16.73 -3.30 -26.21
N GLY A 46 16.16 -2.77 -25.09
CA GLY A 46 15.78 -1.37 -24.91
C GLY A 46 14.29 -1.07 -24.73
N SER A 47 13.36 -2.03 -24.82
CA SER A 47 11.96 -1.78 -24.46
C SER A 47 11.75 -2.04 -22.96
N ASP A 48 11.55 -1.00 -22.21
CA ASP A 48 11.11 -1.08 -20.82
C ASP A 48 9.68 -1.66 -20.78
N VAL A 49 9.57 -2.93 -20.41
CA VAL A 49 8.29 -3.67 -20.38
C VAL A 49 7.23 -3.05 -19.48
N TYR A 50 7.63 -2.18 -18.54
CA TYR A 50 6.73 -1.50 -17.61
C TYR A 50 6.44 -0.03 -17.98
N SER A 51 6.88 0.44 -19.14
CA SER A 51 6.63 1.82 -19.56
C SER A 51 5.14 2.12 -19.70
N VAL A 52 4.36 1.17 -20.21
CA VAL A 52 2.91 1.31 -20.38
C VAL A 52 2.20 1.42 -19.04
N GLU A 53 2.60 0.61 -18.04
CA GLU A 53 2.04 0.66 -16.70
C GLU A 53 2.37 1.98 -15.99
N ARG A 54 3.59 2.50 -16.18
CA ARG A 54 3.97 3.83 -15.65
C ARG A 54 3.16 4.95 -16.29
N GLU A 55 2.97 4.92 -17.61
CA GLU A 55 2.12 5.92 -18.29
C GLU A 55 0.68 5.85 -17.81
N ARG A 56 0.12 4.65 -17.60
CA ARG A 56 -1.22 4.47 -17.04
C ARG A 56 -1.32 5.04 -15.65
N LEU A 57 -0.35 4.76 -14.78
CA LEU A 57 -0.28 5.34 -13.43
C LEU A 57 -0.33 6.87 -13.48
N ILE A 58 0.47 7.50 -14.35
CA ILE A 58 0.50 8.96 -14.50
C ILE A 58 -0.84 9.49 -14.97
N ARG A 59 -1.38 8.94 -16.08
CA ARG A 59 -2.59 9.46 -16.73
C ARG A 59 -3.86 9.21 -15.94
N ASN A 60 -3.95 8.05 -15.26
CA ASN A 60 -5.19 7.61 -14.65
C ASN A 60 -5.24 7.83 -13.13
N VAL A 61 -4.08 8.08 -12.49
CA VAL A 61 -4.00 8.30 -11.04
C VAL A 61 -3.41 9.66 -10.70
N LEU A 62 -2.15 9.90 -11.12
CA LEU A 62 -1.43 11.08 -10.63
C LEU A 62 -2.06 12.38 -11.13
N ILE A 63 -2.32 12.48 -12.43
CA ILE A 63 -2.94 13.68 -13.02
C ILE A 63 -4.37 13.88 -12.53
N PRO A 64 -5.27 12.87 -12.57
CA PRO A 64 -6.62 13.03 -12.01
C PRO A 64 -6.63 13.29 -10.51
N GLY A 65 -5.66 12.74 -9.75
CA GLY A 65 -5.47 12.99 -8.32
C GLY A 65 -4.97 14.39 -7.97
N GLY A 66 -4.61 15.20 -8.97
CA GLY A 66 -4.24 16.60 -8.76
C GLY A 66 -2.76 16.92 -8.90
N ILE A 67 -1.89 15.97 -9.25
CA ILE A 67 -0.47 16.25 -9.52
C ILE A 67 -0.33 17.04 -10.82
N ARG A 68 0.38 18.18 -10.77
CA ARG A 68 0.50 19.16 -11.87
C ARG A 68 1.94 19.50 -12.22
N ASP A 69 2.91 19.34 -11.31
CA ASP A 69 4.33 19.62 -11.61
C ASP A 69 4.85 18.60 -12.61
N GLN A 70 5.11 19.06 -13.85
CA GLN A 70 5.59 18.21 -14.95
C GLN A 70 6.91 17.53 -14.60
N ARG A 71 7.80 18.19 -13.82
CA ARG A 71 9.10 17.61 -13.41
C ARG A 71 8.89 16.40 -12.51
N VAL A 72 7.87 16.46 -11.61
CA VAL A 72 7.49 15.35 -10.74
C VAL A 72 6.91 14.22 -11.59
N LEU A 73 5.97 14.53 -12.51
CA LEU A 73 5.40 13.54 -13.43
C LEU A 73 6.48 12.86 -14.30
N ASP A 74 7.44 13.63 -14.80
CA ASP A 74 8.56 13.12 -15.59
C ASP A 74 9.49 12.22 -14.77
N SER A 75 9.79 12.61 -13.51
CA SER A 75 10.57 11.78 -12.60
C SER A 75 9.85 10.46 -12.30
N MET A 76 8.56 10.51 -11.97
CA MET A 76 7.74 9.31 -11.76
C MET A 76 7.68 8.42 -13.00
N GLY A 77 7.64 9.01 -14.19
CA GLY A 77 7.64 8.31 -15.48
C GLY A 77 8.95 7.63 -15.84
N LYS A 78 10.07 8.14 -15.34
CA LYS A 78 11.42 7.62 -15.64
C LYS A 78 11.93 6.63 -14.60
N THR A 79 11.50 6.77 -13.33
CA THR A 79 12.01 5.95 -12.23
C THR A 79 11.35 4.56 -12.24
N PRO A 80 12.12 3.47 -12.32
CA PRO A 80 11.61 2.10 -12.45
C PRO A 80 11.17 1.55 -11.08
N ARG A 81 9.95 1.89 -10.64
CA ARG A 81 9.44 1.50 -9.31
C ARG A 81 9.51 -0.01 -9.05
N HIS A 82 9.42 -0.84 -10.08
CA HIS A 82 9.51 -2.29 -9.97
C HIS A 82 10.89 -2.79 -9.48
N GLU A 83 11.95 -1.98 -9.59
CA GLU A 83 13.27 -2.28 -9.01
C GLU A 83 13.31 -2.05 -7.49
N PHE A 84 12.34 -1.33 -6.93
CA PHE A 84 12.27 -0.95 -5.52
C PHE A 84 11.27 -1.78 -4.70
N VAL A 85 10.72 -2.84 -5.27
CA VAL A 85 9.77 -3.75 -4.61
C VAL A 85 10.31 -5.18 -4.61
N PRO A 86 9.93 -6.02 -3.63
CA PRO A 86 10.29 -7.44 -3.64
C PRO A 86 9.78 -8.15 -4.90
N PRO A 87 10.47 -9.19 -5.39
CA PRO A 87 10.14 -9.89 -6.65
C PRO A 87 8.69 -10.38 -6.75
N GLU A 88 8.11 -10.83 -5.64
CA GLU A 88 6.71 -11.29 -5.57
C GLU A 88 5.69 -10.19 -5.81
N TYR A 89 6.06 -8.92 -5.65
CA TYR A 89 5.19 -7.74 -5.82
C TYR A 89 5.45 -6.94 -7.10
N VAL A 90 6.40 -7.33 -7.94
CA VAL A 90 6.76 -6.59 -9.16
C VAL A 90 5.56 -6.31 -10.06
N ARG A 91 4.61 -7.26 -10.18
CA ARG A 91 3.37 -7.06 -10.96
C ARG A 91 2.42 -6.02 -10.36
N GLN A 92 2.59 -5.67 -9.10
CA GLN A 92 1.78 -4.68 -8.38
C GLN A 92 2.49 -3.33 -8.27
N ALA A 93 3.74 -3.23 -8.73
CA ALA A 93 4.59 -2.05 -8.54
C ALA A 93 3.96 -0.74 -9.04
N TYR A 94 3.13 -0.81 -10.06
CA TYR A 94 2.48 0.35 -10.68
C TYR A 94 1.01 0.53 -10.31
N LEU A 95 0.50 -0.29 -9.38
CA LEU A 95 -0.77 -0.01 -8.70
C LEU A 95 -0.55 1.09 -7.65
N ASP A 96 -1.57 1.95 -7.44
CA ASP A 96 -1.46 3.00 -6.43
C ASP A 96 -1.75 2.45 -5.02
N ILE A 97 -0.87 1.59 -4.55
CA ILE A 97 -0.93 0.95 -3.22
C ILE A 97 0.44 1.00 -2.53
N ALA A 98 0.41 0.99 -1.20
CA ALA A 98 1.61 0.70 -0.42
C ALA A 98 1.93 -0.80 -0.50
N ILE A 99 3.21 -1.15 -0.62
CA ILE A 99 3.69 -2.53 -0.76
C ILE A 99 4.71 -2.83 0.34
N ALA A 100 4.61 -3.99 0.98
CA ALA A 100 5.59 -4.43 1.97
C ALA A 100 6.97 -4.64 1.31
N ILE A 101 8.03 -4.16 1.97
CA ILE A 101 9.44 -4.28 1.52
C ILE A 101 10.32 -5.05 2.50
N GLY A 102 9.70 -5.73 3.45
CA GLY A 102 10.37 -6.40 4.56
C GLY A 102 10.58 -5.48 5.76
N GLU A 103 11.13 -6.02 6.84
CA GLU A 103 11.49 -5.30 8.09
C GLU A 103 10.34 -4.46 8.67
N SER A 104 9.11 -4.93 8.51
CA SER A 104 7.89 -4.18 8.89
C SER A 104 7.73 -2.83 8.20
N GLN A 105 8.42 -2.60 7.09
CA GLN A 105 8.38 -1.36 6.32
C GLN A 105 7.61 -1.53 5.01
N THR A 106 7.22 -0.40 4.43
CA THR A 106 6.50 -0.36 3.15
C THR A 106 7.08 0.72 2.24
N ILE A 107 7.04 0.47 0.93
CA ILE A 107 7.14 1.54 -0.07
C ILE A 107 5.76 2.21 -0.18
N SER A 108 5.70 3.53 -0.04
CA SER A 108 4.46 4.31 -0.12
C SER A 108 3.79 4.18 -1.49
N SER A 109 2.47 4.41 -1.55
CA SER A 109 1.77 4.44 -2.83
C SER A 109 2.33 5.52 -3.75
N PRO A 110 2.33 5.30 -5.08
CA PRO A 110 2.84 6.27 -6.05
C PRO A 110 2.23 7.66 -5.92
N PHE A 111 0.93 7.75 -5.66
CA PHE A 111 0.26 9.04 -5.51
C PHE A 111 0.81 9.84 -4.32
N ILE A 112 0.99 9.20 -3.17
CA ILE A 112 1.54 9.84 -1.97
C ILE A 112 2.98 10.31 -2.21
N VAL A 113 3.81 9.49 -2.88
CA VAL A 113 5.17 9.88 -3.26
C VAL A 113 5.16 11.12 -4.15
N ALA A 114 4.31 11.15 -5.18
CA ALA A 114 4.18 12.30 -6.08
C ALA A 114 3.65 13.55 -5.35
N GLN A 115 2.63 13.41 -4.50
CA GLN A 115 2.03 14.51 -3.73
C GLN A 115 3.05 15.13 -2.76
N MET A 116 3.81 14.31 -2.04
CA MET A 116 4.84 14.79 -1.13
C MET A 116 5.97 15.50 -1.88
N THR A 117 6.40 14.95 -3.02
CA THR A 117 7.44 15.54 -3.87
C THR A 117 7.00 16.89 -4.45
N GLU A 118 5.78 16.97 -4.98
CA GLU A 118 5.21 18.23 -5.52
C GLU A 118 5.08 19.29 -4.43
N ALA A 119 4.58 18.91 -3.24
CA ALA A 119 4.40 19.83 -2.11
C ALA A 119 5.73 20.44 -1.62
N LEU A 120 6.85 19.75 -1.79
CA LEU A 120 8.18 20.29 -1.47
C LEU A 120 8.61 21.45 -2.37
N GLN A 121 8.01 21.63 -3.57
CA GLN A 121 8.38 22.68 -4.51
C GLN A 121 9.90 22.73 -4.77
N THR A 122 10.48 21.59 -5.10
CA THR A 122 11.93 21.40 -5.24
C THR A 122 12.53 22.25 -6.36
N LYS A 123 13.79 22.63 -6.21
CA LYS A 123 14.62 23.31 -7.22
C LYS A 123 15.87 22.50 -7.50
N ALA A 124 16.42 22.60 -8.70
CA ALA A 124 17.64 21.89 -9.09
C ALA A 124 18.88 22.24 -8.22
N THR A 125 18.81 23.32 -7.45
CA THR A 125 19.88 23.77 -6.54
C THR A 125 19.68 23.27 -5.11
N ASP A 126 18.56 22.65 -4.79
CA ASP A 126 18.19 22.30 -3.41
C ASP A 126 19.04 21.14 -2.88
N LYS A 127 19.35 21.20 -1.60
CA LYS A 127 19.86 20.14 -0.74
C LYS A 127 18.69 19.60 0.08
N VAL A 128 18.33 18.33 -0.12
CA VAL A 128 17.15 17.71 0.49
C VAL A 128 17.55 16.66 1.51
N LEU A 129 16.90 16.67 2.68
CA LEU A 129 17.00 15.58 3.65
C LEU A 129 15.71 14.74 3.59
N GLU A 130 15.88 13.44 3.43
CA GLU A 130 14.81 12.42 3.56
C GLU A 130 14.99 11.64 4.86
N ILE A 131 13.90 11.44 5.60
CA ILE A 131 13.85 10.58 6.79
C ILE A 131 13.02 9.34 6.48
N GLY A 132 13.65 8.17 6.49
CA GLY A 132 13.05 6.89 6.12
C GLY A 132 13.37 6.52 4.67
N THR A 133 14.61 6.10 4.39
CA THR A 133 15.04 5.68 3.05
C THR A 133 14.17 4.54 2.52
N GLY A 134 13.83 3.57 3.39
CA GLY A 134 13.02 2.42 3.03
C GLY A 134 13.58 1.68 1.82
N SER A 135 12.78 1.57 0.76
CA SER A 135 13.22 0.99 -0.51
C SER A 135 14.17 1.86 -1.34
N GLY A 136 14.29 3.18 -1.03
CA GLY A 136 15.01 4.17 -1.82
C GLY A 136 14.19 4.81 -2.94
N TYR A 137 12.94 4.44 -3.11
CA TYR A 137 12.12 4.95 -4.23
C TYR A 137 11.86 6.46 -4.14
N GLN A 138 11.57 7.00 -2.95
CA GLN A 138 11.38 8.44 -2.76
C GLN A 138 12.68 9.21 -3.02
N ALA A 139 13.82 8.71 -2.56
CA ALA A 139 15.14 9.29 -2.88
C ALA A 139 15.42 9.29 -4.39
N ALA A 140 15.10 8.18 -5.07
CA ALA A 140 15.25 8.04 -6.52
C ALA A 140 14.36 9.04 -7.28
N ILE A 141 13.13 9.29 -6.83
CA ILE A 141 12.23 10.31 -7.41
C ILE A 141 12.79 11.73 -7.21
N LEU A 142 13.38 12.02 -6.05
CA LEU A 142 13.97 13.33 -5.74
C LEU A 142 15.27 13.59 -6.53
N SER A 143 16.07 12.55 -6.75
CA SER A 143 17.41 12.64 -7.35
C SER A 143 17.48 13.52 -8.61
N PRO A 144 16.65 13.37 -9.65
CA PRO A 144 16.70 14.21 -10.85
C PRO A 144 16.14 15.63 -10.66
N LEU A 145 15.52 15.92 -9.52
CA LEU A 145 14.81 17.18 -9.26
C LEU A 145 15.65 18.19 -8.46
N VAL A 146 16.74 17.71 -7.80
CA VAL A 146 17.50 18.48 -6.82
C VAL A 146 19.01 18.29 -7.02
N LYS A 147 19.81 19.11 -6.33
CA LYS A 147 21.26 19.00 -6.39
C LYS A 147 21.74 17.73 -5.67
N GLU A 148 21.28 17.52 -4.44
CA GLU A 148 21.69 16.40 -3.58
C GLU A 148 20.54 15.94 -2.69
N VAL A 149 20.46 14.63 -2.49
CA VAL A 149 19.54 13.97 -1.55
C VAL A 149 20.36 13.30 -0.47
N TYR A 150 20.07 13.63 0.78
CA TYR A 150 20.60 12.96 1.97
C TYR A 150 19.46 12.15 2.56
N THR A 151 19.66 10.85 2.78
CA THR A 151 18.60 9.98 3.26
C THR A 151 19.05 9.10 4.42
N ILE A 152 18.20 8.92 5.42
CA ILE A 152 18.51 8.21 6.67
C ILE A 152 17.56 7.03 6.85
N GLU A 153 18.12 5.84 7.07
CA GLU A 153 17.38 4.62 7.41
C GLU A 153 17.83 4.09 8.78
N ILE A 154 16.86 3.76 9.64
CA ILE A 154 17.16 3.23 10.98
C ILE A 154 17.39 1.72 10.97
N VAL A 155 16.77 1.01 10.03
CA VAL A 155 16.90 -0.44 9.90
C VAL A 155 18.15 -0.77 9.10
N GLN A 156 19.16 -1.31 9.76
CA GLN A 156 20.49 -1.50 9.18
C GLN A 156 20.44 -2.34 7.89
N ASP A 157 19.87 -3.54 7.93
CA ASP A 157 19.85 -4.46 6.78
C ASP A 157 19.11 -3.85 5.58
N LEU A 158 18.04 -3.10 5.83
CA LEU A 158 17.29 -2.40 4.79
C LEU A 158 18.13 -1.26 4.21
N GLY A 159 18.77 -0.45 5.06
CA GLY A 159 19.62 0.66 4.66
C GLY A 159 20.82 0.22 3.81
N GLU A 160 21.48 -0.88 4.19
CA GLU A 160 22.60 -1.44 3.43
C GLU A 160 22.15 -1.92 2.04
N ARG A 161 21.06 -2.71 1.95
CA ARG A 161 20.51 -3.17 0.67
C ARG A 161 20.09 -2.00 -0.23
N THR A 162 19.45 -1.01 0.35
CA THR A 162 18.95 0.15 -0.41
C THR A 162 20.11 1.04 -0.89
N THR A 163 21.13 1.23 -0.08
CA THR A 163 22.35 1.97 -0.49
C THR A 163 23.00 1.32 -1.71
N GLN A 164 23.12 -0.02 -1.69
CA GLN A 164 23.68 -0.74 -2.83
C GLN A 164 22.78 -0.62 -4.06
N LEU A 165 21.46 -0.79 -3.91
CA LEU A 165 20.48 -0.66 -5.01
C LEU A 165 20.55 0.71 -5.68
N LEU A 166 20.57 1.81 -4.89
CA LEU A 166 20.63 3.16 -5.41
C LEU A 166 21.95 3.41 -6.17
N SER A 167 23.07 2.87 -5.68
CA SER A 167 24.36 2.90 -6.35
C SER A 167 24.34 2.15 -7.69
N ASP A 168 23.80 0.92 -7.70
CA ASP A 168 23.71 0.07 -8.89
C ASP A 168 22.81 0.68 -9.97
N LEU A 169 21.77 1.40 -9.56
CA LEU A 169 20.86 2.13 -10.46
C LEU A 169 21.41 3.51 -10.89
N GLY A 170 22.58 3.92 -10.39
CA GLY A 170 23.28 5.12 -10.83
C GLY A 170 22.80 6.45 -10.22
N TYR A 171 22.14 6.42 -9.05
CA TYR A 171 21.71 7.64 -8.34
C TYR A 171 22.88 8.28 -7.56
N ALA A 172 23.86 8.84 -8.28
CA ALA A 172 25.13 9.31 -7.73
C ALA A 172 25.03 10.51 -6.76
N ASN A 173 23.93 11.28 -6.79
CA ASN A 173 23.68 12.40 -5.90
C ASN A 173 22.83 12.05 -4.68
N VAL A 174 22.63 10.74 -4.40
CA VAL A 174 21.92 10.24 -3.21
C VAL A 174 22.95 9.74 -2.20
N HIS A 175 22.94 10.34 -1.01
CA HIS A 175 23.82 10.00 0.10
C HIS A 175 23.03 9.30 1.18
N CYS A 176 23.35 8.02 1.45
CA CYS A 176 22.64 7.20 2.43
C CYS A 176 23.39 7.16 3.76
N ARG A 177 22.65 7.17 4.86
CA ARG A 177 23.15 6.98 6.23
C ARG A 177 22.27 6.02 7.01
N ILE A 178 22.90 5.12 7.74
CA ILE A 178 22.18 4.27 8.71
C ILE A 178 22.20 4.99 10.05
N GLY A 179 21.00 5.21 10.64
CA GLY A 179 20.86 5.90 11.90
C GLY A 179 19.43 6.31 12.25
N ASP A 180 19.27 6.93 13.42
CA ASP A 180 17.98 7.43 13.89
C ASP A 180 17.65 8.77 13.18
N GLY A 181 16.67 8.72 12.28
CA GLY A 181 16.18 9.88 11.52
C GLY A 181 15.56 10.98 12.38
N PHE A 182 15.15 10.70 13.62
CA PHE A 182 14.70 11.72 14.57
C PHE A 182 15.77 12.82 14.79
N LYS A 183 17.04 12.44 14.72
CA LYS A 183 18.19 13.34 14.94
C LYS A 183 18.56 14.14 13.69
N GLY A 184 18.04 13.75 12.52
CA GLY A 184 18.46 14.32 11.24
C GLY A 184 19.92 14.03 10.92
N TRP A 185 20.53 14.94 10.14
CA TRP A 185 21.93 14.86 9.71
C TRP A 185 22.66 16.19 9.96
N PRO A 186 23.06 16.48 11.22
CA PRO A 186 23.61 17.77 11.60
C PRO A 186 24.85 18.18 10.82
N GLU A 187 25.72 17.22 10.47
CA GLU A 187 26.99 17.47 9.76
C GLU A 187 26.77 18.02 8.35
N GLU A 188 25.58 17.73 7.78
CA GLU A 188 25.19 18.17 6.44
C GLU A 188 24.19 19.32 6.44
N ALA A 189 23.72 19.73 7.62
CA ALA A 189 22.80 20.86 7.74
C ALA A 189 23.47 22.19 7.31
N PRO A 190 22.70 23.20 6.87
CA PRO A 190 21.25 23.23 6.77
C PRO A 190 20.72 22.68 5.43
N PHE A 191 19.47 22.19 5.43
CA PHE A 191 18.76 21.67 4.26
C PHE A 191 17.73 22.68 3.72
N ASP A 192 17.62 22.77 2.39
CA ASP A 192 16.61 23.59 1.73
C ASP A 192 15.21 22.99 1.90
N LYS A 193 15.13 21.64 1.88
CA LYS A 193 13.92 20.88 2.00
C LYS A 193 14.11 19.67 2.91
N ILE A 194 13.05 19.28 3.61
CA ILE A 194 13.02 18.02 4.38
C ILE A 194 11.75 17.26 4.01
N ILE A 195 11.89 15.97 3.72
CA ILE A 195 10.77 15.04 3.50
C ILE A 195 10.85 13.90 4.52
N VAL A 196 9.74 13.62 5.20
CA VAL A 196 9.68 12.57 6.21
C VAL A 196 8.68 11.52 5.78
N THR A 197 9.15 10.30 5.54
CA THR A 197 8.36 9.18 5.00
C THR A 197 7.93 8.18 6.07
N CYS A 198 7.99 8.59 7.33
CA CYS A 198 7.50 7.88 8.52
C CYS A 198 6.84 8.87 9.48
N SER A 199 5.94 8.42 10.36
CA SER A 199 5.12 9.33 11.17
C SER A 199 5.59 9.42 12.62
N PRO A 200 6.11 10.58 13.08
CA PRO A 200 6.22 10.91 14.49
C PRO A 200 4.88 11.40 15.07
N ALA A 201 4.73 11.40 16.40
CA ALA A 201 3.60 12.02 17.07
C ALA A 201 3.62 13.56 16.93
N ASP A 202 4.81 14.14 17.06
CA ASP A 202 5.09 15.57 16.94
C ASP A 202 6.27 15.80 16.00
N VAL A 203 6.41 17.00 15.46
CA VAL A 203 7.55 17.37 14.59
C VAL A 203 8.86 17.32 15.38
N PRO A 204 9.86 16.51 14.98
CA PRO A 204 11.13 16.46 15.67
C PRO A 204 11.87 17.80 15.63
N LYS A 205 12.18 18.35 16.80
CA LYS A 205 12.91 19.62 16.91
C LYS A 205 14.25 19.62 16.13
N PRO A 206 15.06 18.54 16.14
CA PRO A 206 16.29 18.53 15.36
C PRO A 206 16.08 18.76 13.86
N LEU A 207 14.96 18.30 13.28
CA LEU A 207 14.64 18.53 11.88
C LEU A 207 14.28 20.00 11.61
N VAL A 208 13.56 20.62 12.56
CA VAL A 208 13.24 22.06 12.48
C VAL A 208 14.51 22.90 12.52
N ASP A 209 15.45 22.56 13.40
CA ASP A 209 16.72 23.28 13.56
C ASP A 209 17.56 23.17 12.27
N GLN A 210 17.57 22.01 11.62
CA GLN A 210 18.32 21.73 10.39
C GLN A 210 17.68 22.25 9.11
N LEU A 211 16.39 22.66 9.14
CA LEU A 211 15.73 23.26 7.99
C LEU A 211 16.16 24.72 7.86
N LYS A 212 16.51 25.17 6.65
CA LYS A 212 16.80 26.58 6.34
C LYS A 212 15.61 27.48 6.63
N GLU A 213 15.88 28.75 6.92
CA GLU A 213 14.86 29.79 6.93
C GLU A 213 14.21 29.91 5.54
N GLY A 214 12.90 29.95 5.47
CA GLY A 214 12.13 29.85 4.22
C GLY A 214 12.03 28.44 3.63
N GLY A 215 12.71 27.45 4.21
CA GLY A 215 12.70 26.06 3.78
C GLY A 215 11.35 25.39 3.98
N LEU A 216 11.10 24.30 3.25
CA LEU A 216 9.86 23.53 3.31
C LEU A 216 10.12 22.13 3.88
N MET A 217 9.19 21.66 4.71
CA MET A 217 9.17 20.29 5.21
C MET A 217 7.81 19.65 4.89
N VAL A 218 7.82 18.45 4.34
CA VAL A 218 6.62 17.61 4.18
C VAL A 218 6.73 16.44 5.13
N ILE A 219 5.76 16.29 6.03
CA ILE A 219 5.82 15.34 7.14
C ILE A 219 4.42 14.88 7.55
N PRO A 220 4.18 13.55 7.70
CA PRO A 220 2.99 13.03 8.36
C PRO A 220 3.14 13.14 9.88
N VAL A 221 2.20 13.76 10.56
CA VAL A 221 2.23 13.95 12.02
C VAL A 221 0.92 13.51 12.62
N GLY A 222 0.97 12.84 13.74
CA GLY A 222 -0.22 12.46 14.51
C GLY A 222 -0.07 11.16 15.28
N GLU A 223 -1.18 10.70 15.85
CA GLU A 223 -1.25 9.42 16.53
C GLU A 223 -1.01 8.25 15.56
N ARG A 224 -0.65 7.08 16.09
CA ARG A 224 -0.17 5.94 15.29
C ARG A 224 -1.08 5.56 14.12
N TYR A 225 -2.39 5.72 14.28
CA TYR A 225 -3.40 5.39 13.26
C TYR A 225 -4.23 6.60 12.83
N GLN A 226 -3.83 7.82 13.22
CA GLN A 226 -4.50 9.07 12.90
C GLN A 226 -3.47 10.13 12.58
N GLN A 227 -3.12 10.20 11.30
CA GLN A 227 -2.05 11.08 10.84
C GLN A 227 -2.59 12.04 9.79
N MET A 228 -2.07 13.25 9.82
CA MET A 228 -2.26 14.25 8.79
C MET A 228 -0.93 14.55 8.14
N LEU A 229 -0.87 14.49 6.81
CA LEU A 229 0.28 14.97 6.04
C LEU A 229 0.27 16.49 6.06
N TYR A 230 1.36 17.10 6.45
CA TYR A 230 1.52 18.56 6.50
C TYR A 230 2.62 19.02 5.55
N LEU A 231 2.36 20.14 4.89
CA LEU A 231 3.40 21.02 4.38
C LEU A 231 3.70 22.07 5.46
N MET A 232 4.96 22.21 5.81
CA MET A 232 5.43 23.17 6.81
C MET A 232 6.47 24.09 6.20
N ARG A 233 6.36 25.39 6.48
CA ARG A 233 7.32 26.40 6.06
C ARG A 233 8.00 27.00 7.29
N LYS A 234 9.32 27.02 7.31
CA LYS A 234 10.06 27.72 8.36
C LYS A 234 10.06 29.21 8.10
N LYS A 235 9.56 30.00 9.07
CA LYS A 235 9.53 31.45 9.03
C LYS A 235 9.80 32.04 10.40
N GLU A 236 10.81 32.89 10.50
CA GLU A 236 11.26 33.50 11.76
C GLU A 236 11.54 32.45 12.84
N GLY A 237 12.18 31.32 12.44
CA GLY A 237 12.52 30.20 13.29
C GLY A 237 11.35 29.30 13.71
N LYS A 238 10.12 29.58 13.27
CA LYS A 238 8.90 28.81 13.58
C LYS A 238 8.38 28.10 12.33
N LEU A 239 7.54 27.06 12.53
CA LEU A 239 6.87 26.37 11.44
C LEU A 239 5.45 26.90 11.25
N GLU A 240 5.16 27.47 10.09
CA GLU A 240 3.80 27.65 9.59
C GLU A 240 3.37 26.32 8.95
N LYS A 241 2.20 25.78 9.36
CA LYS A 241 1.74 24.46 8.90
C LYS A 241 0.50 24.57 8.03
N GLU A 242 0.49 23.80 6.95
CA GLU A 242 -0.64 23.61 6.07
C GLU A 242 -0.97 22.12 6.01
N ALA A 243 -2.21 21.73 6.36
CA ALA A 243 -2.66 20.35 6.25
C ALA A 243 -2.88 19.99 4.78
N LEU A 244 -2.38 18.86 4.31
CA LEU A 244 -2.54 18.36 2.95
C LEU A 244 -3.65 17.29 2.86
N THR A 245 -3.42 16.11 3.44
CA THR A 245 -4.34 14.99 3.36
C THR A 245 -4.22 14.08 4.59
N PRO A 246 -5.32 13.47 5.07
CA PRO A 246 -5.23 12.36 6.01
C PRO A 246 -4.41 11.21 5.41
N THR A 247 -3.56 10.59 6.22
CA THR A 247 -2.62 9.59 5.73
C THR A 247 -2.30 8.53 6.78
N LEU A 248 -1.72 7.41 6.35
CA LEU A 248 -1.28 6.33 7.23
C LEU A 248 0.13 5.90 6.84
N PHE A 249 1.12 6.38 7.57
CA PHE A 249 2.52 6.00 7.44
C PHE A 249 2.93 5.03 8.55
N VAL A 250 3.99 4.27 8.29
CA VAL A 250 4.72 3.55 9.34
C VAL A 250 5.21 4.53 10.41
N PRO A 251 5.24 4.15 11.69
CA PRO A 251 5.72 5.04 12.74
C PRO A 251 7.20 5.37 12.53
N MET A 252 7.59 6.59 12.90
CA MET A 252 9.00 6.95 13.04
C MET A 252 9.55 6.19 14.25
N THR A 253 10.25 5.10 13.99
CA THR A 253 10.89 4.28 15.04
C THR A 253 12.09 4.99 15.68
N GLY A 254 12.73 4.37 16.68
CA GLY A 254 13.82 5.02 17.42
C GLY A 254 13.32 5.91 18.57
N ASP A 255 13.96 7.06 18.75
CA ASP A 255 13.66 7.96 19.87
C ASP A 255 12.25 8.58 19.76
N ALA A 256 11.75 8.79 18.55
CA ALA A 256 10.41 9.32 18.33
C ALA A 256 9.32 8.38 18.89
N GLU A 257 9.40 7.08 18.60
CA GLU A 257 8.40 6.11 19.05
C GLU A 257 8.50 5.82 20.54
N LYS A 258 9.72 5.77 21.08
CA LYS A 258 9.94 5.64 22.55
C LYS A 258 9.28 6.76 23.35
N ASN A 259 9.23 7.95 22.78
CA ASN A 259 8.67 9.15 23.42
C ASN A 259 7.19 9.39 23.08
N ARG A 260 6.54 8.49 22.31
CA ARG A 260 5.12 8.61 21.97
C ARG A 260 4.26 8.51 23.22
N LYS A 261 3.50 9.57 23.51
CA LYS A 261 2.70 9.72 24.73
C LYS A 261 1.42 8.89 24.70
N VAL A 262 0.78 8.83 23.54
CA VAL A 262 -0.47 8.09 23.34
C VAL A 262 -0.17 6.78 22.65
N GLN A 263 -0.44 5.67 23.34
CA GLN A 263 -0.38 4.33 22.77
C GLN A 263 -1.80 3.82 22.59
N PRO A 264 -2.20 3.42 21.37
CA PRO A 264 -3.53 2.87 21.16
C PRO A 264 -3.70 1.53 21.90
N ASP A 265 -4.88 1.32 22.51
CA ASP A 265 -5.18 0.07 23.20
C ASP A 265 -5.63 -1.02 22.20
N PRO A 266 -4.80 -2.03 21.90
CA PRO A 266 -5.15 -3.06 20.94
C PRO A 266 -6.16 -4.08 21.47
N THR A 267 -6.51 -4.02 22.77
CA THR A 267 -7.54 -4.88 23.37
C THR A 267 -8.94 -4.30 23.24
N ARG A 268 -9.03 -3.01 22.89
CA ARG A 268 -10.28 -2.27 22.67
C ARG A 268 -10.24 -1.52 21.35
N PRO A 269 -10.12 -2.24 20.21
CA PRO A 269 -10.04 -1.60 18.92
C PRO A 269 -11.35 -0.88 18.57
N VAL A 270 -11.23 0.32 18.00
CA VAL A 270 -12.37 1.17 17.65
C VAL A 270 -12.22 1.64 16.21
N LEU A 271 -13.32 1.64 15.47
CA LEU A 271 -13.44 2.26 14.16
C LEU A 271 -13.96 3.69 14.34
N LEU A 272 -13.22 4.67 13.81
CA LEU A 272 -13.56 6.08 13.94
C LEU A 272 -14.51 6.51 12.83
N ASN A 273 -15.39 7.47 13.13
CA ASN A 273 -16.32 8.07 12.17
C ASN A 273 -17.02 7.01 11.28
N ALA A 274 -17.55 5.97 11.93
CA ALA A 274 -18.18 4.83 11.26
C ALA A 274 -19.51 5.17 10.54
N SER A 275 -20.11 6.30 10.89
CA SER A 275 -21.36 6.83 10.30
C SER A 275 -21.13 8.09 9.44
N PHE A 276 -19.89 8.52 9.23
CA PHE A 276 -19.51 9.66 8.39
C PHE A 276 -20.10 11.02 8.80
N GLU A 277 -20.59 11.13 10.04
CA GLU A 277 -21.23 12.37 10.54
C GLU A 277 -20.26 13.48 10.89
N GLU A 278 -18.97 13.16 11.14
CA GLU A 278 -17.98 14.18 11.43
C GLU A 278 -17.79 15.13 10.24
N PRO A 279 -17.71 16.46 10.47
CA PRO A 279 -17.52 17.42 9.40
C PRO A 279 -16.19 17.19 8.67
N THR A 280 -16.21 17.34 7.34
CA THR A 280 -15.04 17.15 6.49
C THR A 280 -13.90 18.10 6.86
N ILE A 281 -12.67 17.61 6.77
CA ILE A 281 -11.46 18.41 6.87
C ILE A 281 -11.10 18.85 5.45
N ARG A 282 -10.96 20.18 5.23
CA ARG A 282 -10.84 20.72 3.87
C ARG A 282 -11.88 20.10 2.93
N ASP A 283 -12.26 20.74 1.92
CA ASP A 283 -13.42 20.58 1.03
C ASP A 283 -13.99 19.16 0.82
N PHE A 284 -13.27 18.07 1.13
CA PHE A 284 -13.76 16.71 0.83
C PHE A 284 -13.27 15.60 1.76
N HIS A 285 -12.26 15.81 2.64
CA HIS A 285 -11.68 14.70 3.40
C HIS A 285 -12.55 14.27 4.57
N ILE A 286 -12.95 13.02 4.58
CA ILE A 286 -13.70 12.35 5.65
C ILE A 286 -12.76 12.07 6.82
N PRO A 287 -12.98 12.64 8.01
CA PRO A 287 -12.13 12.43 9.17
C PRO A 287 -12.02 10.94 9.56
N GLY A 288 -10.85 10.52 10.00
CA GLY A 288 -10.60 9.13 10.41
C GLY A 288 -10.30 8.17 9.26
N TRP A 289 -10.54 8.56 8.02
CA TRP A 289 -10.35 7.73 6.84
C TRP A 289 -9.22 8.23 5.95
N TYR A 290 -8.49 7.30 5.33
CA TYR A 290 -7.34 7.55 4.46
C TYR A 290 -7.62 7.03 3.05
N TYR A 291 -6.75 7.40 2.09
CA TYR A 291 -6.81 6.91 0.72
C TYR A 291 -8.16 7.19 0.04
N GLN A 292 -8.58 8.46 0.09
CA GLN A 292 -9.93 8.88 -0.31
C GLN A 292 -10.05 9.12 -1.81
N PHE A 293 -9.91 8.06 -2.61
CA PHE A 293 -10.04 8.14 -4.07
C PHE A 293 -11.43 7.70 -4.54
N GLY A 294 -12.02 8.50 -5.44
CA GLY A 294 -13.32 8.19 -6.05
C GLY A 294 -14.46 8.09 -5.05
N CYS A 295 -14.32 8.77 -3.91
CA CYS A 295 -15.29 8.79 -2.84
C CYS A 295 -15.57 10.23 -2.40
N GLN A 296 -16.78 10.48 -1.93
CA GLN A 296 -17.19 11.73 -1.31
C GLN A 296 -18.12 11.47 -0.13
N ARG A 297 -18.15 12.43 0.81
CA ARG A 297 -19.19 12.48 1.84
C ARG A 297 -20.41 13.14 1.22
N ALA A 298 -21.52 12.43 1.15
CA ALA A 298 -22.76 12.88 0.55
C ALA A 298 -23.90 12.94 1.57
N GLU A 299 -24.88 13.83 1.39
CA GLU A 299 -26.13 13.78 2.12
C GLU A 299 -27.06 12.76 1.48
N ASP A 300 -27.70 11.91 2.30
CA ASP A 300 -28.76 11.00 1.86
C ASP A 300 -29.93 11.07 2.85
N ILE A 301 -31.09 11.47 2.40
CA ILE A 301 -32.30 11.59 3.24
C ILE A 301 -32.78 10.24 3.77
N GLU A 302 -32.39 9.15 3.11
CA GLU A 302 -32.69 7.76 3.53
C GLU A 302 -31.52 7.12 4.29
N ALA A 303 -30.49 7.89 4.68
CA ALA A 303 -29.34 7.37 5.41
C ALA A 303 -29.79 6.60 6.67
N PRO A 304 -29.28 5.39 6.88
CA PRO A 304 -29.65 4.57 8.04
C PRO A 304 -29.22 5.17 9.39
N LEU A 305 -28.08 5.86 9.43
CA LEU A 305 -27.55 6.48 10.62
C LEU A 305 -27.15 7.93 10.35
N GLY A 306 -27.94 8.87 10.87
CA GLY A 306 -27.64 10.29 10.74
C GLY A 306 -28.10 10.87 9.39
N LYS A 307 -27.20 11.58 8.72
CA LYS A 307 -27.50 12.39 7.53
C LYS A 307 -26.52 12.17 6.39
N PHE A 308 -25.31 11.74 6.71
CA PHE A 308 -24.20 11.65 5.76
C PHE A 308 -23.75 10.21 5.53
N VAL A 309 -23.26 9.96 4.34
CA VAL A 309 -22.84 8.64 3.87
C VAL A 309 -21.53 8.77 3.09
N ALA A 310 -20.77 7.68 2.97
CA ALA A 310 -19.68 7.57 2.02
C ALA A 310 -20.21 7.09 0.67
N GLU A 311 -20.17 7.95 -0.34
CA GLU A 311 -20.55 7.66 -1.72
C GLU A 311 -19.33 7.36 -2.56
N PHE A 312 -19.37 6.24 -3.30
CA PHE A 312 -18.34 5.82 -4.25
C PHE A 312 -18.91 5.70 -5.64
N ARG A 313 -18.21 6.23 -6.64
CA ARG A 313 -18.55 6.09 -8.06
C ARG A 313 -17.42 5.38 -8.80
N GLY A 314 -17.68 4.17 -9.25
CA GLY A 314 -16.77 3.37 -10.04
C GLY A 314 -17.01 3.60 -11.52
N THR A 315 -15.99 4.07 -12.25
CA THR A 315 -16.07 4.32 -13.70
C THR A 315 -15.13 3.42 -14.50
N ASP A 316 -14.16 2.79 -13.83
CA ASP A 316 -13.17 1.90 -14.43
C ASP A 316 -12.81 0.79 -13.46
N SER A 317 -12.87 -0.45 -13.94
CA SER A 317 -12.59 -1.65 -13.15
C SER A 317 -11.10 -1.83 -12.77
N GLN A 318 -10.22 -0.97 -13.22
CA GLN A 318 -8.78 -1.08 -12.95
C GLN A 318 -8.35 -0.33 -11.67
N TRP A 319 -9.17 0.60 -11.15
CA TRP A 319 -8.81 1.45 -10.01
C TRP A 319 -9.68 1.17 -8.79
N PRO A 320 -9.06 0.80 -7.67
CA PRO A 320 -9.81 0.59 -6.44
C PRO A 320 -10.20 1.94 -5.83
N ASN A 321 -11.48 2.33 -5.98
CA ASN A 321 -12.05 3.42 -5.20
C ASN A 321 -12.35 2.89 -3.80
N MET A 322 -11.65 3.42 -2.78
CA MET A 322 -11.79 2.92 -1.41
C MET A 322 -11.41 3.96 -0.36
N LEU A 323 -11.86 3.73 0.86
CA LEU A 323 -11.38 4.35 2.09
C LEU A 323 -10.69 3.29 2.93
N LEU A 324 -9.64 3.69 3.64
CA LEU A 324 -8.89 2.83 4.56
C LEU A 324 -8.88 3.42 5.96
N GLN A 325 -8.87 2.54 6.97
CA GLN A 325 -8.55 2.91 8.34
C GLN A 325 -7.68 1.83 8.99
N GLY A 326 -6.52 2.22 9.53
CA GLY A 326 -5.66 1.37 10.34
C GLY A 326 -6.18 1.29 11.77
N ILE A 327 -6.14 0.10 12.37
CA ILE A 327 -6.68 -0.17 13.70
C ILE A 327 -5.72 -1.07 14.48
N PRO A 328 -5.32 -0.70 15.72
CA PRO A 328 -4.61 -1.62 16.59
C PRO A 328 -5.55 -2.72 17.04
N ILE A 329 -5.11 -3.98 17.02
CA ILE A 329 -5.91 -5.10 17.50
C ILE A 329 -5.00 -6.25 17.95
N ASP A 330 -5.19 -6.75 19.17
CA ASP A 330 -4.50 -7.94 19.66
C ASP A 330 -5.38 -9.19 19.49
N GLY A 331 -5.05 -10.05 18.54
CA GLY A 331 -5.77 -11.29 18.28
C GLY A 331 -5.74 -12.31 19.44
N ARG A 332 -4.88 -12.08 20.45
CA ARG A 332 -4.91 -12.86 21.70
C ARG A 332 -6.01 -12.41 22.65
N ALA A 333 -6.43 -11.16 22.59
CA ALA A 333 -7.51 -10.59 23.38
C ALA A 333 -8.85 -10.63 22.64
N VAL A 334 -8.86 -10.14 21.40
CA VAL A 334 -10.06 -10.12 20.53
C VAL A 334 -10.06 -11.37 19.67
N LYS A 335 -10.96 -12.31 19.97
CA LYS A 335 -11.03 -13.61 19.26
C LYS A 335 -11.90 -13.57 18.02
N LYS A 336 -12.93 -12.74 18.03
CA LYS A 336 -13.87 -12.59 16.94
C LYS A 336 -14.16 -11.13 16.72
N LEU A 337 -14.48 -10.81 15.46
CA LEU A 337 -14.91 -9.48 15.05
C LEU A 337 -16.16 -9.60 14.20
N LYS A 338 -17.22 -8.87 14.57
CA LYS A 338 -18.35 -8.65 13.69
C LYS A 338 -18.05 -7.41 12.84
N LEU A 339 -18.05 -7.59 11.53
CA LEU A 339 -17.72 -6.56 10.54
C LEU A 339 -18.87 -6.43 9.54
N GLY A 340 -19.23 -5.21 9.17
CA GLY A 340 -20.27 -4.94 8.19
C GLY A 340 -20.55 -3.47 7.96
N ALA A 341 -21.61 -3.18 7.21
CA ALA A 341 -22.14 -1.83 7.00
C ALA A 341 -23.57 -1.87 6.47
N TRP A 342 -24.28 -0.77 6.56
CA TRP A 342 -25.40 -0.50 5.70
C TRP A 342 -24.89 -0.14 4.30
N ILE A 343 -25.47 -0.76 3.26
CA ILE A 343 -25.00 -0.60 1.88
C ILE A 343 -26.19 -0.41 0.95
N LYS A 344 -26.14 0.65 0.13
CA LYS A 344 -27.06 0.93 -0.99
C LYS A 344 -26.28 0.89 -2.29
N LEU A 345 -26.88 0.37 -3.36
CA LEU A 345 -26.23 0.20 -4.66
C LEU A 345 -27.10 0.71 -5.79
N GLU A 346 -26.46 1.28 -6.82
CA GLU A 346 -27.08 1.66 -8.09
C GLU A 346 -26.19 1.21 -9.26
N ASP A 347 -26.78 0.41 -10.15
CA ASP A 347 -26.21 -0.09 -11.40
C ASP A 347 -24.81 -0.71 -11.27
N VAL A 348 -24.56 -1.37 -10.14
CA VAL A 348 -23.25 -1.99 -9.88
C VAL A 348 -23.03 -3.19 -10.79
N LYS A 349 -21.94 -3.11 -11.57
CA LYS A 349 -21.42 -4.16 -12.43
C LYS A 349 -20.10 -4.65 -11.86
N VAL A 350 -20.05 -5.93 -11.57
CA VAL A 350 -18.85 -6.60 -11.05
C VAL A 350 -18.10 -7.21 -12.22
N GLY A 351 -16.78 -7.03 -12.27
CA GLY A 351 -15.91 -7.65 -13.25
C GLY A 351 -15.84 -9.19 -13.11
N ARG A 352 -14.92 -9.82 -13.81
CA ARG A 352 -14.74 -11.30 -13.76
C ARG A 352 -14.31 -11.80 -12.38
N ASP A 353 -13.70 -10.94 -11.60
CA ASP A 353 -13.19 -11.24 -10.26
C ASP A 353 -14.21 -10.80 -9.21
N ARG A 354 -14.72 -11.74 -8.42
CA ARG A 354 -15.72 -11.46 -7.35
C ARG A 354 -15.18 -10.59 -6.23
N GLU A 355 -13.87 -10.54 -6.04
CA GLU A 355 -13.22 -9.67 -5.05
C GLU A 355 -13.31 -8.19 -5.48
N LYS A 356 -13.47 -7.93 -6.78
CA LYS A 356 -13.72 -6.61 -7.36
C LYS A 356 -15.21 -6.27 -7.31
N SER A 357 -15.72 -6.06 -6.12
CA SER A 357 -17.11 -5.69 -5.85
C SER A 357 -17.22 -4.77 -4.66
N PRO A 358 -18.29 -3.97 -4.53
CA PRO A 358 -18.51 -3.20 -3.33
C PRO A 358 -18.45 -4.09 -2.09
N SER A 359 -17.66 -3.70 -1.11
CA SER A 359 -17.42 -4.52 0.09
C SER A 359 -16.92 -3.71 1.28
N VAL A 360 -17.07 -4.31 2.45
CA VAL A 360 -16.31 -3.97 3.67
C VAL A 360 -15.30 -5.08 3.88
N ALA A 361 -14.03 -4.75 3.84
CA ALA A 361 -12.94 -5.72 3.96
C ALA A 361 -12.03 -5.41 5.14
N ILE A 362 -11.35 -6.43 5.63
CA ILE A 362 -10.34 -6.31 6.67
C ILE A 362 -9.14 -7.18 6.35
N GLN A 363 -7.97 -6.60 6.48
CA GLN A 363 -6.68 -7.26 6.37
C GLN A 363 -6.06 -7.38 7.76
N TRP A 364 -5.54 -8.54 8.09
CA TRP A 364 -4.90 -8.83 9.36
C TRP A 364 -3.37 -8.84 9.19
N PHE A 365 -2.67 -8.19 10.12
CA PHE A 365 -1.21 -8.09 10.09
C PHE A 365 -0.62 -8.55 11.43
N ASP A 366 0.50 -9.26 11.37
CA ASP A 366 1.30 -9.64 12.54
C ASP A 366 2.14 -8.47 13.09
N ALA A 367 2.99 -8.76 14.09
CA ALA A 367 3.89 -7.76 14.66
C ALA A 367 4.95 -7.24 13.68
N ASN A 368 5.26 -8.02 12.64
CA ASN A 368 6.21 -7.67 11.59
C ASN A 368 5.54 -7.04 10.37
N ARG A 369 4.23 -6.69 10.49
CA ARG A 369 3.40 -6.15 9.40
C ARG A 369 3.26 -7.08 8.18
N ASN A 370 3.50 -8.38 8.34
CA ASN A 370 3.15 -9.36 7.34
C ASN A 370 1.63 -9.53 7.34
N ARG A 371 1.03 -9.53 6.15
CA ARG A 371 -0.39 -9.83 6.00
C ARG A 371 -0.63 -11.32 6.26
N ILE A 372 -1.32 -11.65 7.35
CA ILE A 372 -1.61 -13.02 7.80
C ILE A 372 -3.04 -13.46 7.50
N GLY A 373 -3.88 -12.56 6.98
CA GLY A 373 -5.25 -12.91 6.62
C GLY A 373 -6.00 -11.78 5.94
N TYR A 374 -7.13 -12.17 5.33
CA TYR A 374 -8.06 -11.27 4.65
C TYR A 374 -9.48 -11.80 4.77
N ASN A 375 -10.42 -10.95 5.16
CA ASN A 375 -11.83 -11.26 5.22
C ASN A 375 -12.66 -10.11 4.63
N TYR A 376 -13.85 -10.40 4.12
CA TYR A 376 -14.73 -9.35 3.59
C TYR A 376 -16.21 -9.71 3.64
N VAL A 377 -17.04 -8.69 3.69
CA VAL A 377 -18.49 -8.70 3.50
C VAL A 377 -18.74 -8.02 2.16
N GLY A 378 -19.07 -8.76 1.14
CA GLY A 378 -19.11 -8.23 -0.23
C GLY A 378 -19.65 -9.21 -1.24
N GLY A 379 -19.31 -8.98 -2.52
CA GLY A 379 -19.83 -9.73 -3.65
C GLY A 379 -21.16 -9.16 -4.18
N PHE A 380 -21.42 -7.90 -3.87
CA PHE A 380 -22.69 -7.24 -4.18
C PHE A 380 -22.71 -6.70 -5.62
N LYS A 381 -23.89 -6.71 -6.27
CA LYS A 381 -24.10 -6.24 -7.64
C LYS A 381 -25.54 -5.76 -7.85
N GLY A 382 -25.74 -5.03 -8.96
CA GLY A 382 -27.04 -4.52 -9.38
C GLY A 382 -27.45 -3.28 -8.62
N THR A 383 -28.78 -3.06 -8.49
CA THR A 383 -29.37 -1.96 -7.77
C THR A 383 -30.14 -2.47 -6.55
N ARG A 384 -29.94 -1.86 -5.39
CA ARG A 384 -30.67 -2.19 -4.17
C ARG A 384 -30.74 -1.00 -3.21
N LYS A 385 -31.82 -0.94 -2.43
CA LYS A 385 -31.98 -0.02 -1.32
C LYS A 385 -31.05 -0.34 -0.17
N TRP A 386 -30.99 0.53 0.84
CA TRP A 386 -30.24 0.33 2.06
C TRP A 386 -30.51 -1.04 2.69
N LYS A 387 -29.45 -1.77 2.96
CA LYS A 387 -29.49 -3.08 3.62
C LYS A 387 -28.27 -3.25 4.50
N LEU A 388 -28.46 -3.69 5.75
CA LEU A 388 -27.36 -4.08 6.62
C LEU A 388 -26.80 -5.43 6.17
N GLU A 389 -25.50 -5.46 5.94
CA GLU A 389 -24.73 -6.66 5.61
C GLU A 389 -23.59 -6.81 6.60
N GLU A 390 -23.58 -7.89 7.35
CA GLU A 390 -22.57 -8.13 8.39
C GLU A 390 -22.19 -9.61 8.49
N LYS A 391 -20.98 -9.89 8.97
CA LYS A 391 -20.46 -11.23 9.26
C LYS A 391 -19.55 -11.22 10.46
N VAL A 392 -19.46 -12.33 11.16
CA VAL A 392 -18.49 -12.57 12.23
C VAL A 392 -17.31 -13.35 11.69
N PHE A 393 -16.12 -12.85 11.95
CA PHE A 393 -14.86 -13.47 11.54
C PHE A 393 -14.03 -13.85 12.75
N GLN A 394 -13.22 -14.90 12.61
CA GLN A 394 -12.18 -15.22 13.59
C GLN A 394 -11.00 -14.25 13.37
N VAL A 395 -10.46 -13.72 14.45
CA VAL A 395 -9.24 -12.90 14.42
C VAL A 395 -8.06 -13.84 14.62
N PRO A 396 -7.08 -13.88 13.70
CA PRO A 396 -5.88 -14.69 13.89
C PRO A 396 -5.14 -14.28 15.18
N PRO A 397 -4.67 -15.23 16.00
CA PRO A 397 -4.02 -14.92 17.29
C PRO A 397 -2.76 -14.06 17.17
N GLU A 398 -2.07 -14.15 16.04
CA GLU A 398 -0.86 -13.40 15.72
C GLU A 398 -1.14 -11.95 15.34
N THR A 399 -2.40 -11.57 15.12
CA THR A 399 -2.79 -10.21 14.70
C THR A 399 -2.35 -9.18 15.73
N ARG A 400 -1.72 -8.10 15.24
CA ARG A 400 -1.34 -6.91 16.04
C ARG A 400 -1.87 -5.63 15.43
N GLU A 401 -2.21 -5.66 14.15
CA GLU A 401 -2.77 -4.54 13.41
C GLU A 401 -3.79 -5.05 12.40
N ALA A 402 -4.81 -4.25 12.12
CA ALA A 402 -5.75 -4.49 11.04
C ALA A 402 -5.91 -3.23 10.18
N ILE A 403 -6.19 -3.43 8.89
CA ILE A 403 -6.63 -2.36 8.00
C ILE A 403 -8.04 -2.69 7.53
N VAL A 404 -9.01 -1.85 7.93
CA VAL A 404 -10.38 -1.90 7.42
C VAL A 404 -10.46 -1.06 6.15
N SER A 405 -11.14 -1.58 5.15
CA SER A 405 -11.38 -0.87 3.89
C SER A 405 -12.83 -1.01 3.45
N ILE A 406 -13.36 0.07 2.86
CA ILE A 406 -14.67 0.08 2.21
C ILE A 406 -14.53 0.69 0.82
N GLY A 407 -15.34 0.27 -0.13
CA GLY A 407 -15.31 0.87 -1.48
C GLY A 407 -15.82 -0.05 -2.57
N MET A 408 -15.52 0.36 -3.80
CA MET A 408 -15.95 -0.30 -5.04
C MET A 408 -14.94 -1.38 -5.51
N PHE A 409 -13.69 -1.32 -5.11
CA PHE A 409 -12.61 -2.27 -5.45
C PHE A 409 -12.50 -2.61 -6.95
N GLY A 410 -12.78 -1.63 -7.83
CA GLY A 410 -12.72 -1.82 -9.29
C GLY A 410 -14.03 -2.35 -9.91
N SER A 411 -15.16 -2.23 -9.24
CA SER A 411 -16.49 -2.37 -9.87
C SER A 411 -16.99 -1.04 -10.44
N GLU A 412 -17.88 -1.10 -11.43
CA GLU A 412 -18.56 0.05 -12.01
C GLU A 412 -19.90 0.31 -11.31
N GLY A 413 -20.44 1.54 -11.43
CA GLY A 413 -21.70 1.96 -10.82
C GLY A 413 -21.50 2.81 -9.57
N THR A 414 -22.50 2.88 -8.71
CA THR A 414 -22.46 3.66 -7.47
C THR A 414 -22.78 2.81 -6.26
N ALA A 415 -22.01 2.97 -5.19
CA ALA A 415 -22.29 2.39 -3.89
C ALA A 415 -22.22 3.43 -2.79
N TRP A 416 -23.13 3.34 -1.83
CA TRP A 416 -23.15 4.14 -0.62
C TRP A 416 -22.97 3.22 0.59
N PHE A 417 -22.17 3.68 1.55
CA PHE A 417 -21.91 3.00 2.81
C PHE A 417 -22.27 3.92 3.97
N ASP A 418 -22.87 3.35 5.01
CA ASP A 418 -23.20 4.03 6.25
C ASP A 418 -23.15 3.06 7.42
N GLY A 419 -23.07 3.58 8.64
CA GLY A 419 -23.18 2.80 9.87
C GLY A 419 -22.32 1.54 9.87
N LEU A 420 -21.01 1.70 9.73
CA LEU A 420 -20.10 0.55 9.75
C LEU A 420 -20.17 -0.18 11.08
N VAL A 421 -20.33 -1.48 11.01
CA VAL A 421 -20.30 -2.40 12.14
C VAL A 421 -18.86 -2.86 12.35
N PHE A 422 -18.30 -2.59 13.50
CA PHE A 422 -16.99 -3.04 13.94
C PHE A 422 -17.08 -3.39 15.43
N GLU A 423 -17.46 -4.63 15.74
CA GLU A 423 -17.76 -5.07 17.10
C GLU A 423 -16.82 -6.22 17.51
N PRO A 424 -15.77 -5.94 18.31
CA PRO A 424 -14.93 -6.97 18.92
C PRO A 424 -15.73 -7.88 19.86
N GLN A 425 -15.45 -9.20 19.82
CA GLN A 425 -16.09 -10.23 20.63
C GLN A 425 -15.08 -11.17 21.27
#